data_36f3991b0181b109740f5f96cccd7a54
#
_entry.id   36f3991b0181b109740f5f96cccd7a54
#
_cell.length_a   1.000
_cell.length_b   1.000
_cell.length_c   1.000
_cell.angle_alpha   90.00
_cell.angle_beta   90.00
_cell.angle_gamma   90.00
#
_symmetry.space_group_name_H-M   'P 1'
#
loop_
_entity.id
_entity.type
_entity.pdbx_description
1 polymer ?
#
loop_
_entity_poly.entity_id
_entity_poly.type
_entity_poly.pdbx_seq_one_letter_code
_entity_poly.pdbx_strand_id
1 'polypeptide(L)' 'MKKEAVIKYFGSMARAMKAIGISRSLAVKWGEVIPAQHAVSFVIASNGELRLGLEDYPLSKTLEVPGQRAA' A
#
# COMPACT_ATOMS: atom_id res chain seq x y z
N MET A 1 5.20 1.88 0.61
CA MET A 1 4.54 2.11 1.92
C MET A 1 4.78 0.91 2.81
N LYS A 2 5.26 1.14 3.98
CA LYS A 2 5.55 0.05 4.91
C LYS A 2 4.40 -0.16 5.87
N LYS A 3 4.22 -1.41 6.29
CA LYS A 3 3.18 -1.74 7.26
C LYS A 3 3.27 -0.87 8.51
N GLU A 4 4.50 -0.61 8.93
CA GLU A 4 4.74 0.17 10.13
C GLU A 4 4.09 1.55 10.06
N ALA A 5 4.20 2.19 8.91
CA ALA A 5 3.62 3.51 8.74
C ALA A 5 2.09 3.46 8.82
N VAL A 6 1.52 2.41 8.26
CA VAL A 6 0.06 2.25 8.28
C VAL A 6 -0.42 1.97 9.70
N ILE A 7 0.26 1.10 10.41
CA ILE A 7 -0.10 0.78 11.77
C ILE A 7 -0.02 2.03 12.65
N LYS A 8 1.02 2.82 12.43
CA LYS A 8 1.21 4.02 13.22
C LYS A 8 0.10 5.03 12.96
N TYR A 9 -0.33 5.14 11.71
CA TYR A 9 -1.36 6.10 11.36
C TYR A 9 -2.74 5.67 11.87
N PHE A 10 -3.12 4.44 11.63
CA PHE A 10 -4.45 3.97 12.00
C PHE A 10 -4.54 3.41 13.41
N GLY A 11 -3.42 3.13 14.04
CA GLY A 11 -3.40 2.59 15.38
C GLY A 11 -3.17 1.09 15.42
N SER A 12 -3.62 0.37 14.44
CA SER A 12 -3.41 -1.07 14.36
C SER A 12 -3.68 -1.51 12.92
N MET A 13 -3.16 -2.68 12.58
CA MET A 13 -3.41 -3.21 11.24
C MET A 13 -4.89 -3.55 11.07
N ALA A 14 -5.53 -4.00 12.13
CA ALA A 14 -6.96 -4.32 12.06
C ALA A 14 -7.78 -3.10 11.69
N ARG A 15 -7.46 -1.96 12.29
CA ARG A 15 -8.16 -0.73 11.97
C ARG A 15 -7.86 -0.27 10.55
N ALA A 16 -6.62 -0.43 10.13
CA ALA A 16 -6.22 -0.04 8.80
C ALA A 16 -6.96 -0.85 7.74
N MET A 17 -7.02 -2.17 7.93
CA MET A 17 -7.70 -3.02 6.97
C MET A 17 -9.18 -2.72 6.91
N LYS A 18 -9.76 -2.41 8.06
CA LYS A 18 -11.16 -2.05 8.10
C LYS A 18 -11.41 -0.75 7.34
N ALA A 19 -10.49 0.16 7.39
CA ALA A 19 -10.63 1.44 6.72
C ALA A 19 -10.71 1.29 5.20
N ILE A 20 -10.03 0.29 4.65
CA ILE A 20 -10.07 0.08 3.20
C ILE A 20 -10.95 -1.10 2.81
N GLY A 21 -11.62 -1.71 3.79
CA GLY A 21 -12.65 -2.71 3.50
C GLY A 21 -12.15 -4.06 3.06
N ILE A 22 -10.97 -4.48 3.50
CA ILE A 22 -10.48 -5.80 3.15
C ILE A 22 -10.15 -6.60 4.40
N SER A 23 -10.04 -7.91 4.22
CA SER A 23 -9.84 -8.82 5.32
C SER A 23 -8.45 -8.69 5.93
N ARG A 24 -8.38 -8.75 7.25
CA ARG A 24 -7.12 -8.67 7.95
C ARG A 24 -6.18 -9.82 7.59
N SER A 25 -6.76 -10.97 7.28
CA SER A 25 -5.93 -12.12 6.92
C SER A 25 -5.14 -11.89 5.64
N LEU A 26 -5.58 -10.95 4.81
CA LEU A 26 -4.85 -10.62 3.61
C LEU A 26 -3.52 -9.98 3.94
N ALA A 27 -3.49 -9.17 4.99
CA ALA A 27 -2.28 -8.47 5.38
C ALA A 27 -1.20 -9.42 5.86
N VAL A 28 -1.59 -10.58 6.36
CA VAL A 28 -0.63 -11.55 6.84
C VAL A 28 0.29 -12.02 5.72
N LYS A 29 -0.21 -12.02 4.51
CA LYS A 29 0.56 -12.45 3.35
C LYS A 29 1.52 -11.39 2.85
N TRP A 30 1.37 -10.17 3.28
CA TRP A 30 2.25 -9.09 2.86
C TRP A 30 3.56 -9.19 3.64
N GLY A 31 4.65 -8.74 3.01
CA GLY A 31 5.91 -8.58 3.72
C GLY A 31 5.91 -7.26 4.47
N GLU A 32 7.09 -6.70 4.66
CA GLU A 32 7.19 -5.40 5.30
C GLU A 32 6.56 -4.30 4.48
N VAL A 33 6.56 -4.46 3.17
CA VAL A 33 6.07 -3.45 2.25
C VAL A 33 4.70 -3.86 1.74
N ILE A 34 3.76 -2.94 1.81
CA ILE A 34 2.40 -3.19 1.35
C ILE A 34 2.37 -3.20 -0.18
N PRO A 35 1.65 -4.16 -0.80
CA PRO A 35 1.54 -4.16 -2.26
C PRO A 35 1.02 -2.82 -2.77
N ALA A 36 1.54 -2.39 -3.91
CA ALA A 36 1.24 -1.07 -4.44
C ALA A 36 -0.26 -0.79 -4.54
N GLN A 37 -1.02 -1.77 -5.02
CA GLN A 37 -2.46 -1.57 -5.19
C GLN A 37 -3.16 -1.29 -3.87
N HIS A 38 -2.73 -1.91 -2.80
CA HIS A 38 -3.32 -1.67 -1.50
C HIS A 38 -2.77 -0.40 -0.87
N ALA A 39 -1.52 -0.07 -1.19
CA ALA A 39 -0.93 1.16 -0.70
C ALA A 39 -1.71 2.38 -1.21
N VAL A 40 -2.16 2.32 -2.46
CA VAL A 40 -2.96 3.39 -3.02
C VAL A 40 -4.25 3.54 -2.23
N SER A 41 -4.86 2.42 -1.84
CA SER A 41 -6.08 2.46 -1.03
C SER A 41 -5.84 3.16 0.29
N PHE A 42 -4.69 2.92 0.92
CA PHE A 42 -4.36 3.57 2.17
C PHE A 42 -4.12 5.06 1.99
N VAL A 43 -3.52 5.44 0.87
CA VAL A 43 -3.33 6.86 0.59
C VAL A 43 -4.68 7.55 0.52
N ILE A 44 -5.62 6.93 -0.15
CA ILE A 44 -6.95 7.49 -0.28
C ILE A 44 -7.67 7.54 1.07
N ALA A 45 -7.59 6.44 1.81
CA ALA A 45 -8.27 6.34 3.10
C ALA A 45 -7.71 7.34 4.12
N SER A 46 -6.45 7.71 3.98
CA SER A 46 -5.82 8.67 4.89
C SER A 46 -5.90 10.09 4.37
N ASN A 47 -6.60 10.30 3.27
CA ASN A 47 -6.71 11.62 2.67
C ASN A 47 -5.35 12.19 2.27
N GLY A 48 -4.46 11.33 1.83
CA GLY A 48 -3.14 11.76 1.40
C GLY A 48 -2.12 11.91 2.52
N GLU A 49 -2.51 11.67 3.75
CA GLU A 49 -1.58 11.76 4.86
C GLU A 49 -0.52 10.67 4.78
N LEU A 50 -0.92 9.48 4.39
CA LEU A 50 0.02 8.42 4.11
C LEU A 50 0.50 8.57 2.68
N ARG A 51 1.79 8.38 2.47
CA ARG A 51 2.37 8.52 1.15
C ARG A 51 2.86 7.19 0.64
N LEU A 52 2.82 7.05 -0.67
CA LEU A 52 3.19 5.80 -1.31
C LEU A 52 4.64 5.41 -1.03
N GLY A 53 5.54 6.38 -1.06
CA GLY A 53 6.95 6.05 -0.84
C GLY A 53 7.55 5.36 -2.05
N LEU A 54 7.95 6.12 -3.04
CA LEU A 54 8.44 5.56 -4.29
C LEU A 54 9.65 4.65 -4.12
N GLU A 55 10.41 4.85 -3.08
CA GLU A 55 11.59 4.01 -2.84
C GLU A 55 11.20 2.57 -2.52
N ASP A 56 9.97 2.35 -2.08
CA ASP A 56 9.49 1.02 -1.77
C ASP A 56 8.98 0.29 -3.02
N TYR A 57 8.80 1.00 -4.11
CA TYR A 57 8.23 0.43 -5.32
C TYR A 57 9.10 0.79 -6.52
N PRO A 58 10.19 0.07 -6.69
CA PRO A 58 11.11 0.34 -7.81
C PRO A 58 10.39 0.28 -9.14
N LEU A 59 10.72 1.21 -9.99
CA LEU A 59 10.07 1.30 -11.29
C LEU A 59 10.14 0.02 -12.09
N SER A 60 11.29 -0.63 -12.05
CA SER A 60 11.47 -1.85 -12.82
C SER A 60 10.52 -2.96 -12.41
N LYS A 61 10.07 -2.94 -11.17
CA LYS A 61 9.15 -3.96 -10.69
C LYS A 61 7.71 -3.52 -10.74
N THR A 62 7.49 -2.25 -10.56
CA THR A 62 6.15 -1.72 -10.40
C THR A 62 5.50 -1.37 -11.72
N LEU A 63 6.26 -0.80 -12.62
CA LEU A 63 5.71 -0.29 -13.87
C LEU A 63 6.18 -1.07 -15.09
N GLU A 64 6.53 -2.29 -14.88
CA GLU A 64 6.99 -3.11 -15.99
C GLU A 64 5.80 -3.62 -16.77
N VAL A 65 5.18 -2.75 -17.49
CA VAL A 65 4.02 -3.07 -18.30
C VAL A 65 4.31 -2.64 -19.72
N PRO A 66 4.47 -3.60 -20.63
CA PRO A 66 4.85 -3.27 -22.01
C PRO A 66 3.94 -2.27 -22.68
N GLY A 67 2.65 -2.45 -22.55
CA GLY A 67 1.72 -1.55 -23.20
C GLY A 67 1.83 -0.14 -22.70
N GLN A 68 2.15 -0.01 -21.45
CA GLN A 68 2.25 1.29 -20.86
C GLN A 68 3.43 2.08 -21.40
N ARG A 69 4.51 1.38 -21.65
CA ARG A 69 5.69 2.05 -22.15
C ARG A 69 5.56 2.45 -23.60
N ALA A 70 4.68 1.82 -24.27
CA ALA A 70 4.49 2.11 -25.68
C ALA A 70 3.92 3.51 -25.88
N ALA A 71 3.33 4.02 -24.87
CA ALA A 71 2.74 5.36 -24.95
C ALA A 71 3.77 6.49 -25.00
#